data_db76578c74183fac921d1646f95b3198
#
_entry.id   db76578c74183fac921d1646f95b3198
#
_cell.length_a   1.000
_cell.length_b   1.000
_cell.length_c   1.000
_cell.angle_alpha   90.00
_cell.angle_beta   90.00
_cell.angle_gamma   90.00
#
_symmetry.space_group_name_H-M   'P 1'
#
loop_
_entity.id
_entity.type
_entity.pdbx_description
1 polymer ?
#
loop_
_entity_poly.entity_id
_entity_poly.type
_entity_poly.pdbx_seq_one_letter_code
_entity_poly.pdbx_strand_id
1 'polypeptide(L)'
;KLMMTLWQGLCHLPTSWHPVMGKFCGKVLFIVAGSRKKIAQVNLEACFPNLSKTEREKILRDNFLYLGRSLIETGIAWFWSNQKIQSQINYEIINLDLLLPNESNKGNLIIFKHSQHLELDARLLAMNAPMYGVSRSHNSASMNKIQDKGRLSSLKDTADKNNPRKFMKWLKNGKNVLYAIDQDYGWDHSVKLKFFQK
;
A
#
# COMPACT_ATOMS: atom_id res chain seq x y z
N LYS A 1 -15.65 -4.99 -15.34
CA LYS A 1 -15.49 -3.67 -16.00
C LYS A 1 -16.34 -2.60 -15.29
N LEU A 2 -17.68 -2.77 -15.15
CA LEU A 2 -18.58 -1.79 -14.54
C LEU A 2 -18.10 -1.31 -13.15
N MET A 3 -17.77 -2.24 -12.25
CA MET A 3 -17.29 -1.91 -10.89
C MET A 3 -16.02 -1.05 -10.90
N MET A 4 -15.09 -1.30 -11.83
CA MET A 4 -13.88 -0.48 -11.98
C MET A 4 -14.19 0.92 -12.48
N THR A 5 -15.10 1.05 -13.44
CA THR A 5 -15.54 2.37 -13.96
C THR A 5 -16.25 3.17 -12.86
N LEU A 6 -17.09 2.51 -12.05
CA LEU A 6 -17.74 3.15 -10.90
C LEU A 6 -16.72 3.61 -9.87
N TRP A 7 -15.76 2.74 -9.49
CA TRP A 7 -14.71 3.11 -8.55
C TRP A 7 -13.86 4.27 -9.08
N GLN A 8 -13.46 4.23 -10.35
CA GLN A 8 -12.75 5.34 -10.99
C GLN A 8 -13.57 6.63 -10.93
N GLY A 9 -14.86 6.57 -11.25
CA GLY A 9 -15.78 7.71 -11.16
C GLY A 9 -15.84 8.29 -9.75
N LEU A 10 -15.98 7.43 -8.74
CA LEU A 10 -16.00 7.84 -7.33
C LEU A 10 -14.70 8.56 -6.92
N CYS A 11 -13.53 8.06 -7.36
CA CYS A 11 -12.26 8.70 -7.06
C CYS A 11 -12.04 10.04 -7.79
N HIS A 12 -12.87 10.37 -8.80
CA HIS A 12 -12.82 11.65 -9.49
C HIS A 12 -13.79 12.71 -8.95
N LEU A 13 -14.63 12.35 -7.97
CA LEU A 13 -15.47 13.31 -7.24
C LEU A 13 -14.59 14.36 -6.52
N PRO A 14 -15.15 15.51 -6.13
CA PRO A 14 -14.42 16.53 -5.38
C PRO A 14 -13.72 15.95 -4.14
N THR A 15 -12.49 16.38 -3.87
CA THR A 15 -11.67 15.86 -2.77
C THR A 15 -12.32 16.02 -1.40
N SER A 16 -13.18 17.03 -1.23
CA SER A 16 -13.99 17.25 -0.02
C SER A 16 -14.94 16.09 0.30
N TRP A 17 -15.32 15.28 -0.69
CA TRP A 17 -16.20 14.11 -0.51
C TRP A 17 -15.45 12.85 -0.11
N HIS A 18 -14.14 12.76 -0.42
CA HIS A 18 -13.34 11.57 -0.17
C HIS A 18 -13.33 11.12 1.31
N PRO A 19 -13.23 12.01 2.31
CA PRO A 19 -13.30 11.61 3.71
C PRO A 19 -14.65 10.98 4.09
N VAL A 20 -15.74 11.52 3.58
CA VAL A 20 -17.11 11.00 3.84
C VAL A 20 -17.28 9.63 3.19
N MET A 21 -16.88 9.52 1.92
CA MET A 21 -16.94 8.26 1.17
C MET A 21 -16.08 7.18 1.81
N GLY A 22 -14.84 7.52 2.20
CA GLY A 22 -13.94 6.61 2.89
C GLY A 22 -14.52 6.11 4.21
N LYS A 23 -15.10 7.02 5.03
CA LYS A 23 -15.79 6.64 6.26
C LYS A 23 -16.99 5.72 5.99
N PHE A 24 -17.77 5.99 4.96
CA PHE A 24 -18.90 5.14 4.57
C PHE A 24 -18.42 3.74 4.16
N CYS A 25 -17.44 3.65 3.26
CA CYS A 25 -16.83 2.39 2.85
C CYS A 25 -16.27 1.61 4.06
N GLY A 26 -15.59 2.30 4.97
CA GLY A 26 -15.04 1.69 6.18
C GLY A 26 -16.11 1.11 7.10
N LYS A 27 -17.25 1.81 7.29
CA LYS A 27 -18.40 1.29 8.04
C LYS A 27 -19.00 0.04 7.39
N VAL A 28 -19.18 0.07 6.06
CA VAL A 28 -19.66 -1.10 5.32
C VAL A 28 -18.71 -2.28 5.48
N LEU A 29 -17.40 -2.08 5.31
CA LEU A 29 -16.38 -3.11 5.51
C LEU A 29 -16.39 -3.67 6.93
N PHE A 30 -16.57 -2.82 7.95
CA PHE A 30 -16.66 -3.25 9.35
C PHE A 30 -17.83 -4.22 9.60
N ILE A 31 -18.93 -4.05 8.84
CA ILE A 31 -20.12 -4.90 8.94
C ILE A 31 -19.90 -6.21 8.17
N VAL A 32 -19.44 -6.12 6.91
CA VAL A 32 -19.40 -7.29 6.01
C VAL A 32 -18.15 -8.15 6.13
N ALA A 33 -17.04 -7.62 6.60
CA ALA A 33 -15.76 -8.33 6.66
C ALA A 33 -15.56 -9.09 7.99
N GLY A 34 -16.51 -9.92 8.38
CA GLY A 34 -16.54 -10.58 9.69
C GLY A 34 -15.28 -11.39 10.02
N SER A 35 -14.76 -12.19 9.09
CA SER A 35 -13.53 -12.98 9.30
C SER A 35 -12.28 -12.09 9.48
N ARG A 36 -12.16 -11.03 8.70
CA ARG A 36 -11.05 -10.08 8.82
C ARG A 36 -11.11 -9.30 10.13
N LYS A 37 -12.33 -8.92 10.54
CA LYS A 37 -12.55 -8.28 11.84
C LYS A 37 -12.12 -9.18 12.99
N LYS A 38 -12.47 -10.48 12.97
CA LYS A 38 -12.04 -11.44 13.98
C LYS A 38 -10.52 -11.58 14.06
N ILE A 39 -9.83 -11.68 12.90
CA ILE A 39 -8.36 -11.71 12.85
C ILE A 39 -7.76 -10.44 13.48
N ALA A 40 -8.28 -9.28 13.10
CA ALA A 40 -7.81 -8.01 13.66
C ALA A 40 -8.04 -7.90 15.18
N GLN A 41 -9.16 -8.42 15.70
CA GLN A 41 -9.42 -8.49 17.14
C GLN A 41 -8.38 -9.35 17.88
N VAL A 42 -8.10 -10.56 17.37
CA VAL A 42 -7.10 -11.45 17.97
C VAL A 42 -5.71 -10.79 17.96
N ASN A 43 -5.35 -10.14 16.86
CA ASN A 43 -4.07 -9.43 16.77
C ASN A 43 -3.98 -8.27 17.78
N LEU A 44 -5.06 -7.50 17.94
CA LEU A 44 -5.11 -6.41 18.93
C LEU A 44 -5.00 -6.93 20.36
N GLU A 45 -5.65 -8.03 20.69
CA GLU A 45 -5.53 -8.67 22.00
C GLU A 45 -4.10 -9.16 22.26
N ALA A 46 -3.45 -9.73 21.26
CA ALA A 46 -2.07 -10.19 21.36
C ALA A 46 -1.06 -9.04 21.49
N CYS A 47 -1.21 -7.98 20.67
CA CYS A 47 -0.27 -6.86 20.64
C CYS A 47 -0.48 -5.85 21.77
N PHE A 48 -1.71 -5.70 22.24
CA PHE A 48 -2.09 -4.70 23.25
C PHE A 48 -2.86 -5.33 24.43
N PRO A 49 -2.23 -6.28 25.17
CA PRO A 49 -2.92 -6.97 26.26
C PRO A 49 -3.35 -6.05 27.39
N ASN A 50 -2.61 -4.94 27.60
CA ASN A 50 -2.85 -3.99 28.69
C ASN A 50 -3.96 -2.97 28.38
N LEU A 51 -4.43 -2.86 27.13
CA LEU A 51 -5.56 -2.00 26.79
C LEU A 51 -6.88 -2.68 27.19
N SER A 52 -7.83 -1.87 27.64
CA SER A 52 -9.19 -2.34 27.87
C SER A 52 -9.85 -2.83 26.57
N LYS A 53 -10.89 -3.64 26.72
CA LYS A 53 -11.68 -4.09 25.58
C LYS A 53 -12.23 -2.93 24.76
N THR A 54 -12.70 -1.88 25.42
CA THR A 54 -13.26 -0.67 24.76
C THR A 54 -12.21 0.07 23.94
N GLU A 55 -10.99 0.20 24.46
CA GLU A 55 -9.89 0.83 23.71
C GLU A 55 -9.50 0.01 22.48
N ARG A 56 -9.38 -1.32 22.61
CA ARG A 56 -9.11 -2.20 21.47
C ARG A 56 -10.23 -2.15 20.43
N GLU A 57 -11.49 -2.11 20.85
CA GLU A 57 -12.62 -1.95 19.93
C GLU A 57 -12.60 -0.61 19.19
N LYS A 58 -12.19 0.47 19.86
CA LYS A 58 -12.00 1.77 19.22
C LYS A 58 -10.92 1.70 18.13
N ILE A 59 -9.75 1.15 18.46
CA ILE A 59 -8.66 0.96 17.49
C ILE A 59 -9.14 0.12 16.29
N LEU A 60 -9.89 -0.96 16.56
CA LEU A 60 -10.44 -1.81 15.51
C LEU A 60 -11.37 -1.04 14.55
N ARG A 61 -12.30 -0.25 15.09
CA ARG A 61 -13.23 0.57 14.30
C ARG A 61 -12.48 1.61 13.49
N ASP A 62 -11.53 2.32 14.11
CA ASP A 62 -10.71 3.33 13.44
C ASP A 62 -9.90 2.70 12.30
N ASN A 63 -9.33 1.51 12.50
CA ASN A 63 -8.62 0.76 11.46
C ASN A 63 -9.51 0.50 10.23
N PHE A 64 -10.76 0.07 10.43
CA PHE A 64 -11.69 -0.13 9.32
C PHE A 64 -12.10 1.17 8.63
N LEU A 65 -12.23 2.28 9.37
CA LEU A 65 -12.48 3.58 8.77
C LEU A 65 -11.31 4.02 7.87
N TYR A 66 -10.09 3.82 8.32
CA TYR A 66 -8.89 4.08 7.51
C TYR A 66 -8.78 3.12 6.31
N LEU A 67 -9.16 1.84 6.47
CA LEU A 67 -9.21 0.89 5.35
C LEU A 67 -10.19 1.36 4.26
N GLY A 68 -11.35 1.91 4.65
CA GLY A 68 -12.28 2.52 3.69
C GLY A 68 -11.67 3.72 2.96
N ARG A 69 -10.88 4.53 3.66
CA ARG A 69 -10.12 5.63 3.08
C ARG A 69 -9.06 5.15 2.09
N SER A 70 -8.34 4.09 2.43
CA SER A 70 -7.29 3.53 1.58
C SER A 70 -7.83 3.05 0.22
N LEU A 71 -9.10 2.66 0.12
CA LEU A 71 -9.73 2.34 -1.17
C LEU A 71 -9.81 3.57 -2.09
N ILE A 72 -10.11 4.73 -1.53
CA ILE A 72 -10.15 5.99 -2.30
C ILE A 72 -8.72 6.39 -2.70
N GLU A 73 -7.78 6.34 -1.77
CA GLU A 73 -6.37 6.69 -2.00
C GLU A 73 -5.70 5.76 -3.03
N THR A 74 -6.02 4.45 -3.00
CA THR A 74 -5.59 3.51 -4.05
C THR A 74 -6.13 3.93 -5.43
N GLY A 75 -7.40 4.34 -5.49
CA GLY A 75 -7.97 4.83 -6.74
C GLY A 75 -7.34 6.14 -7.20
N ILE A 76 -7.00 7.07 -6.30
CA ILE A 76 -6.23 8.27 -6.60
C ILE A 76 -4.87 7.88 -7.21
N ALA A 77 -4.14 6.98 -6.54
CA ALA A 77 -2.83 6.51 -6.99
C ALA A 77 -2.86 5.89 -8.39
N TRP A 78 -3.94 5.18 -8.74
CA TRP A 78 -4.02 4.42 -9.99
C TRP A 78 -4.69 5.17 -11.14
N PHE A 79 -5.58 6.14 -10.85
CA PHE A 79 -6.44 6.75 -11.88
C PHE A 79 -6.15 8.23 -12.12
N TRP A 80 -5.51 8.94 -11.18
CA TRP A 80 -5.25 10.35 -11.37
C TRP A 80 -3.97 10.59 -12.17
N SER A 81 -3.97 11.68 -12.96
CA SER A 81 -2.75 12.20 -13.58
C SER A 81 -1.79 12.79 -12.54
N ASN A 82 -0.50 12.84 -12.88
CA ASN A 82 0.49 13.49 -12.03
C ASN A 82 0.11 14.93 -11.70
N GLN A 83 -0.36 15.67 -12.71
CA GLN A 83 -0.77 17.06 -12.56
C GLN A 83 -1.93 17.20 -11.54
N LYS A 84 -2.92 16.30 -11.60
CA LYS A 84 -4.03 16.32 -10.64
C LYS A 84 -3.56 15.98 -9.22
N ILE A 85 -2.67 15.01 -9.05
CA ILE A 85 -2.08 14.69 -7.74
C ILE A 85 -1.33 15.90 -7.19
N GLN A 86 -0.45 16.52 -7.96
CA GLN A 86 0.32 17.70 -7.54
C GLN A 86 -0.56 18.88 -7.15
N SER A 87 -1.69 19.07 -7.81
CA SER A 87 -2.59 20.20 -7.52
C SER A 87 -3.56 19.96 -6.36
N GLN A 88 -3.82 18.70 -5.99
CA GLN A 88 -4.88 18.34 -5.03
C GLN A 88 -4.38 17.64 -3.78
N ILE A 89 -3.18 17.07 -3.82
CA ILE A 89 -2.59 16.34 -2.69
C ILE A 89 -1.40 17.13 -2.18
N ASN A 90 -1.49 17.55 -0.93
CA ASN A 90 -0.35 18.15 -0.24
C ASN A 90 0.51 17.03 0.36
N TYR A 91 1.77 16.94 -0.06
CA TYR A 91 2.73 15.94 0.41
C TYR A 91 4.15 16.52 0.43
N GLU A 92 4.99 15.94 1.24
CA GLU A 92 6.41 16.22 1.33
C GLU A 92 7.19 14.91 1.30
N ILE A 93 8.32 14.89 0.58
CA ILE A 93 9.25 13.76 0.58
C ILE A 93 10.55 14.26 1.19
N ILE A 94 10.84 13.78 2.39
CA ILE A 94 12.08 14.11 3.10
C ILE A 94 13.20 13.23 2.54
N ASN A 95 14.40 13.83 2.36
CA ASN A 95 15.59 13.15 1.83
C ASN A 95 15.37 12.54 0.42
N LEU A 96 14.68 13.25 -0.45
CA LEU A 96 14.45 12.81 -1.83
C LEU A 96 15.77 12.55 -2.59
N ASP A 97 16.84 13.24 -2.24
CA ASP A 97 18.19 13.08 -2.77
C ASP A 97 18.72 11.63 -2.67
N LEU A 98 18.31 10.88 -1.65
CA LEU A 98 18.66 9.45 -1.51
C LEU A 98 18.12 8.58 -2.65
N LEU A 99 17.12 9.04 -3.38
CA LEU A 99 16.51 8.31 -4.50
C LEU A 99 17.11 8.69 -5.86
N LEU A 100 17.96 9.71 -5.90
CA LEU A 100 18.63 10.14 -7.11
C LEU A 100 19.84 9.25 -7.42
N PRO A 101 20.27 9.18 -8.69
CA PRO A 101 21.48 8.45 -9.07
C PRO A 101 22.68 8.93 -8.25
N ASN A 102 23.43 8.00 -7.70
CA ASN A 102 24.63 8.28 -6.92
C ASN A 102 25.90 7.74 -7.62
N GLU A 103 27.06 8.16 -7.16
CA GLU A 103 28.36 7.77 -7.73
C GLU A 103 28.62 6.26 -7.66
N SER A 104 27.98 5.56 -6.72
CA SER A 104 28.18 4.11 -6.57
C SER A 104 27.52 3.28 -7.67
N ASN A 105 26.64 3.86 -8.49
CA ASN A 105 25.80 3.19 -9.48
C ASN A 105 25.01 1.99 -8.94
N LYS A 106 24.89 1.86 -7.61
CA LYS A 106 24.06 0.83 -6.96
C LYS A 106 22.65 1.33 -6.78
N GLY A 107 21.68 0.45 -6.95
CA GLY A 107 20.28 0.76 -6.72
C GLY A 107 19.93 0.77 -5.24
N ASN A 108 18.83 1.43 -4.92
CA ASN A 108 18.30 1.51 -3.57
C ASN A 108 17.21 0.46 -3.37
N LEU A 109 17.30 -0.31 -2.29
CA LEU A 109 16.20 -1.12 -1.80
C LEU A 109 15.42 -0.31 -0.77
N ILE A 110 14.22 0.12 -1.16
CA ILE A 110 13.35 0.93 -0.32
C ILE A 110 12.38 0.01 0.39
N ILE A 111 12.55 -0.11 1.71
CA ILE A 111 11.73 -0.98 2.55
C ILE A 111 10.43 -0.26 2.90
N PHE A 112 9.32 -0.86 2.48
CA PHE A 112 7.97 -0.43 2.84
C PHE A 112 7.36 -1.32 3.90
N LYS A 113 6.45 -0.76 4.68
CA LYS A 113 5.46 -1.52 5.46
C LYS A 113 4.12 -1.50 4.75
N HIS A 114 3.29 -2.51 4.96
CA HIS A 114 1.90 -2.52 4.48
C HIS A 114 1.04 -1.52 5.27
N SER A 115 1.25 -0.23 5.00
CA SER A 115 0.38 0.83 5.49
C SER A 115 -0.89 0.92 4.64
N GLN A 116 -1.89 1.62 5.14
CA GLN A 116 -3.12 1.88 4.39
C GLN A 116 -2.91 2.87 3.24
N HIS A 117 -1.78 3.59 3.24
CA HIS A 117 -1.39 4.57 2.22
C HIS A 117 -0.43 4.00 1.16
N LEU A 118 -0.06 2.71 1.24
CA LEU A 118 1.01 2.07 0.47
C LEU A 118 0.98 2.41 -1.03
N GLU A 119 -0.17 2.33 -1.67
CA GLU A 119 -0.31 2.58 -3.12
C GLU A 119 -0.09 4.07 -3.45
N LEU A 120 -0.58 4.97 -2.60
CA LEU A 120 -0.39 6.41 -2.79
C LEU A 120 1.06 6.80 -2.51
N ASP A 121 1.67 6.29 -1.44
CA ASP A 121 3.08 6.53 -1.11
C ASP A 121 4.00 6.07 -2.25
N ALA A 122 3.77 4.86 -2.78
CA ALA A 122 4.53 4.36 -3.93
C ALA A 122 4.35 5.24 -5.17
N ARG A 123 3.13 5.76 -5.40
CA ARG A 123 2.82 6.68 -6.49
C ARG A 123 3.57 8.00 -6.34
N LEU A 124 3.55 8.59 -5.15
CA LEU A 124 4.22 9.86 -4.86
C LEU A 124 5.74 9.76 -5.05
N LEU A 125 6.36 8.67 -4.58
CA LEU A 125 7.77 8.40 -4.83
C LEU A 125 8.05 8.25 -6.33
N ALA A 126 7.21 7.49 -7.06
CA ALA A 126 7.39 7.25 -8.48
C ALA A 126 7.20 8.50 -9.37
N MET A 127 6.52 9.53 -8.87
CA MET A 127 6.42 10.84 -9.52
C MET A 127 7.72 11.65 -9.42
N ASN A 128 8.57 11.37 -8.43
CA ASN A 128 9.79 12.14 -8.14
C ASN A 128 11.07 11.39 -8.51
N ALA A 129 11.04 10.05 -8.59
CA ALA A 129 12.17 9.24 -9.04
C ALA A 129 11.67 7.96 -9.75
N PRO A 130 12.44 7.38 -10.70
CA PRO A 130 12.08 6.11 -11.33
C PRO A 130 12.03 4.98 -10.31
N MET A 131 10.86 4.34 -10.14
CA MET A 131 10.61 3.27 -9.18
C MET A 131 10.23 1.96 -9.85
N TYR A 132 10.67 0.86 -9.25
CA TYR A 132 10.35 -0.52 -9.60
C TYR A 132 9.73 -1.20 -8.39
N GLY A 133 8.67 -2.00 -8.55
CA GLY A 133 7.94 -2.58 -7.42
C GLY A 133 8.10 -4.09 -7.32
N VAL A 134 8.25 -4.61 -6.10
CA VAL A 134 8.11 -6.04 -5.83
C VAL A 134 6.73 -6.28 -5.23
N SER A 135 6.00 -7.24 -5.78
CA SER A 135 4.64 -7.53 -5.37
C SER A 135 4.35 -9.03 -5.32
N ARG A 136 3.28 -9.38 -4.64
CA ARG A 136 2.72 -10.72 -4.68
C ARG A 136 1.59 -10.76 -5.69
N SER A 137 1.56 -11.79 -6.53
CA SER A 137 0.43 -12.06 -7.41
C SER A 137 -0.80 -12.48 -6.59
N HIS A 138 -1.97 -12.00 -6.98
CA HIS A 138 -3.25 -12.43 -6.41
C HIS A 138 -3.67 -13.79 -6.97
N ASN A 139 -4.50 -14.50 -6.23
CA ASN A 139 -5.10 -15.75 -6.71
C ASN A 139 -6.10 -15.52 -7.87
N SER A 140 -6.57 -14.29 -8.05
CA SER A 140 -7.46 -13.90 -9.15
C SER A 140 -6.70 -13.19 -10.26
N ALA A 141 -6.69 -13.78 -11.47
CA ALA A 141 -6.06 -13.18 -12.65
C ALA A 141 -6.65 -11.82 -13.04
N SER A 142 -7.95 -11.59 -12.79
CA SER A 142 -8.58 -10.30 -13.03
C SER A 142 -8.09 -9.22 -12.07
N MET A 143 -7.90 -9.56 -10.80
CA MET A 143 -7.35 -8.64 -9.80
C MET A 143 -5.89 -8.32 -10.10
N ASN A 144 -5.08 -9.30 -10.50
CA ASN A 144 -3.70 -9.06 -10.95
C ASN A 144 -3.65 -8.02 -12.08
N LYS A 145 -4.47 -8.21 -13.13
CA LYS A 145 -4.52 -7.26 -14.24
C LYS A 145 -4.87 -5.84 -13.81
N ILE A 146 -5.80 -5.69 -12.87
CA ILE A 146 -6.22 -4.39 -12.33
C ILE A 146 -5.07 -3.74 -11.56
N GLN A 147 -4.46 -4.49 -10.65
CA GLN A 147 -3.34 -4.03 -9.83
C GLN A 147 -2.13 -3.65 -10.70
N ASP A 148 -1.75 -4.53 -11.63
CA ASP A 148 -0.62 -4.30 -12.53
C ASP A 148 -0.85 -3.04 -13.38
N LYS A 149 -2.04 -2.89 -13.96
CA LYS A 149 -2.40 -1.68 -14.71
C LYS A 149 -2.33 -0.42 -13.86
N GLY A 150 -2.82 -0.50 -12.61
CA GLY A 150 -2.79 0.62 -11.67
C GLY A 150 -1.34 1.00 -11.32
N ARG A 151 -0.54 0.03 -10.92
CA ARG A 151 0.87 0.25 -10.53
C ARG A 151 1.76 0.69 -11.68
N LEU A 152 1.62 0.07 -12.85
CA LEU A 152 2.37 0.43 -14.06
C LEU A 152 1.97 1.80 -14.63
N SER A 153 0.93 2.45 -14.10
CA SER A 153 0.66 3.86 -14.43
C SER A 153 1.75 4.81 -13.89
N SER A 154 2.57 4.35 -12.95
CA SER A 154 3.65 5.14 -12.34
C SER A 154 4.97 4.40 -12.19
N LEU A 155 4.94 3.14 -11.79
CA LEU A 155 6.14 2.32 -11.69
C LEU A 155 6.67 1.97 -13.08
N LYS A 156 7.98 1.87 -13.19
CA LYS A 156 8.64 1.50 -14.47
C LYS A 156 8.43 0.03 -14.81
N ASP A 157 8.40 -0.85 -13.80
CA ASP A 157 8.12 -2.28 -13.94
C ASP A 157 7.78 -2.88 -12.56
N THR A 158 7.18 -4.06 -12.57
CA THR A 158 6.89 -4.85 -11.36
C THR A 158 7.50 -6.24 -11.45
N ALA A 159 7.89 -6.83 -10.32
CA ALA A 159 8.35 -8.19 -10.21
C ALA A 159 7.52 -8.96 -9.19
N ASP A 160 7.21 -10.22 -9.46
CA ASP A 160 6.68 -11.10 -8.43
C ASP A 160 7.76 -11.40 -7.38
N LYS A 161 7.38 -11.44 -6.11
CA LYS A 161 8.29 -11.75 -4.98
C LYS A 161 9.04 -13.08 -5.17
N ASN A 162 8.45 -14.03 -5.88
CA ASN A 162 9.04 -15.32 -6.18
C ASN A 162 10.05 -15.27 -7.35
N ASN A 163 10.28 -14.10 -7.93
CA ASN A 163 11.30 -13.87 -8.95
C ASN A 163 12.41 -12.93 -8.44
N PRO A 164 13.23 -13.35 -7.47
CA PRO A 164 14.28 -12.51 -6.89
C PRO A 164 15.34 -12.10 -7.92
N ARG A 165 15.57 -12.91 -8.93
CA ARG A 165 16.53 -12.58 -10.00
C ARG A 165 16.18 -11.30 -10.73
N LYS A 166 14.89 -11.03 -10.94
CA LYS A 166 14.41 -9.82 -11.64
C LYS A 166 14.72 -8.57 -10.83
N PHE A 167 14.32 -8.50 -9.57
CA PHE A 167 14.54 -7.28 -8.78
C PHE A 167 16.00 -7.12 -8.32
N MET A 168 16.75 -8.20 -8.12
CA MET A 168 18.19 -8.13 -7.88
C MET A 168 18.95 -7.56 -9.09
N LYS A 169 18.52 -7.89 -10.32
CA LYS A 169 19.07 -7.28 -11.53
C LYS A 169 18.81 -5.76 -11.57
N TRP A 170 17.62 -5.32 -11.14
CA TRP A 170 17.33 -3.88 -11.04
C TRP A 170 18.26 -3.18 -10.07
N LEU A 171 18.44 -3.72 -8.87
CA LEU A 171 19.35 -3.16 -7.86
C LEU A 171 20.80 -3.07 -8.39
N LYS A 172 21.28 -4.13 -9.04
CA LYS A 172 22.62 -4.12 -9.67
C LYS A 172 22.78 -3.07 -10.76
N ASN A 173 21.68 -2.69 -11.40
CA ASN A 173 21.64 -1.68 -12.47
C ASN A 173 21.27 -0.28 -11.96
N GLY A 174 21.45 0.02 -10.68
CA GLY A 174 21.23 1.35 -10.11
C GLY A 174 19.75 1.76 -10.00
N LYS A 175 18.80 0.82 -9.94
CA LYS A 175 17.38 1.13 -9.88
C LYS A 175 16.84 1.18 -8.45
N ASN A 176 15.86 2.05 -8.21
CA ASN A 176 15.15 2.12 -6.94
C ASN A 176 14.06 1.04 -6.91
N VAL A 177 14.11 0.16 -5.95
CA VAL A 177 13.20 -0.99 -5.81
C VAL A 177 12.39 -0.87 -4.53
N LEU A 178 11.07 -0.79 -4.65
CA LEU A 178 10.12 -0.78 -3.55
C LEU A 178 9.78 -2.21 -3.14
N TYR A 179 9.96 -2.54 -1.86
CA TYR A 179 9.65 -3.87 -1.34
C TYR A 179 9.04 -3.80 0.07
N ALA A 180 7.79 -4.27 0.19
CA ALA A 180 7.13 -4.41 1.48
C ALA A 180 7.43 -5.80 2.06
N ILE A 181 8.18 -5.85 3.18
CA ILE A 181 8.75 -7.07 3.76
C ILE A 181 8.08 -7.51 5.06
N ASP A 182 7.05 -6.82 5.53
CA ASP A 182 6.44 -6.98 6.84
C ASP A 182 5.29 -8.01 6.89
N GLN A 183 5.18 -8.85 5.87
CA GLN A 183 4.25 -9.98 5.87
C GLN A 183 4.98 -11.30 6.10
N ASP A 184 4.34 -12.23 6.81
CA ASP A 184 4.82 -13.59 7.00
C ASP A 184 4.83 -14.37 5.67
N TYR A 185 5.99 -14.88 5.29
CA TYR A 185 6.20 -15.73 4.12
C TYR A 185 6.38 -17.21 4.46
N GLY A 186 6.09 -17.61 5.70
CA GLY A 186 6.30 -18.96 6.22
C GLY A 186 7.70 -19.16 6.81
N TRP A 187 7.86 -20.23 7.58
CA TRP A 187 9.05 -20.52 8.38
C TRP A 187 10.35 -20.59 7.57
N ASP A 188 10.29 -21.10 6.35
CA ASP A 188 11.45 -21.31 5.50
C ASP A 188 12.00 -20.01 4.88
N HIS A 189 11.22 -18.92 4.94
CA HIS A 189 11.53 -17.64 4.28
C HIS A 189 11.40 -16.43 5.21
N SER A 190 11.30 -16.66 6.51
CA SER A 190 11.12 -15.61 7.51
C SER A 190 12.12 -15.73 8.65
N VAL A 191 12.50 -14.59 9.22
CA VAL A 191 13.33 -14.53 10.42
C VAL A 191 12.43 -14.16 11.59
N LYS A 192 12.54 -14.90 12.69
CA LYS A 192 11.83 -14.53 13.94
C LYS A 192 12.41 -13.26 14.52
N LEU A 193 11.58 -12.26 14.68
CA LEU A 193 11.90 -11.03 15.37
C LEU A 193 10.87 -10.79 16.48
N LYS A 194 11.31 -10.21 17.58
CA LYS A 194 10.37 -9.74 18.60
C LYS A 194 9.54 -8.58 18.05
N PHE A 195 8.22 -8.72 18.13
CA PHE A 195 7.28 -7.70 17.72
C PHE A 195 6.24 -7.54 18.83
N PHE A 196 6.03 -6.31 19.32
CA PHE A 196 5.19 -6.03 20.51
C PHE A 196 5.57 -6.91 21.71
N GLN A 197 6.87 -7.13 21.96
CA GLN A 197 7.41 -7.96 23.05
C GLN A 197 7.02 -9.46 22.99
N LYS A 198 6.49 -9.92 21.87
CA LYS A 198 6.12 -11.32 21.60
C LYS A 198 7.15 -12.00 20.69
#